data_cf3c6295805acb7017c46bc9308d5dcd
#
_entry.id   cf3c6295805acb7017c46bc9308d5dcd
#
_cell.length_a   1.000
_cell.length_b   1.000
_cell.length_c   1.000
_cell.angle_alpha   90.00
_cell.angle_beta   90.00
_cell.angle_gamma   90.00
#
_symmetry.space_group_name_H-M   'P 1'
#
loop_
_entity.id
_entity.type
_entity.pdbx_description
1 polymer ?
#
loop_
_entity_poly.entity_id
_entity_poly.type
_entity_poly.pdbx_seq_one_letter_code
_entity_poly.pdbx_strand_id
1 'polypeptide(L)'
;MILELAILDVRPGETVVFERAFAEAKLLISAMPGFEHLELRRCLENSDRYVLLVTWQRLEDHTEGFRGSAEYERWRELLHRFYDPFPTVEHYASPVAELGRPG
;
A
#
# COMPACT_ATOMS: atom_id res chain seq x y z
N MET A 1 -4.83 14.08 -7.62
CA MET A 1 -4.34 13.08 -6.66
C MET A 1 -3.83 11.86 -7.39
N ILE A 2 -2.91 11.16 -6.78
CA ILE A 2 -2.26 9.98 -7.39
C ILE A 2 -2.64 8.75 -6.58
N LEU A 3 -2.96 7.66 -7.27
CA LEU A 3 -3.21 6.37 -6.65
C LEU A 3 -1.99 5.48 -6.81
N GLU A 4 -1.44 5.02 -5.70
CA GLU A 4 -0.43 3.97 -5.67
C GLU A 4 -1.13 2.62 -5.56
N LEU A 5 -0.73 1.64 -6.38
CA LEU A 5 -1.29 0.29 -6.34
C LEU A 5 -0.16 -0.73 -6.30
N ALA A 6 -0.25 -1.67 -5.36
CA ALA A 6 0.69 -2.78 -5.27
C ALA A 6 -0.08 -4.08 -5.01
N ILE A 7 0.28 -5.12 -5.75
CA ILE A 7 -0.21 -6.48 -5.47
C ILE A 7 0.80 -7.13 -4.54
N LEU A 8 0.31 -7.57 -3.38
CA LEU A 8 1.17 -8.16 -2.35
C LEU A 8 0.86 -9.65 -2.24
N ASP A 9 1.77 -10.47 -2.76
CA ASP A 9 1.67 -11.92 -2.60
C ASP A 9 2.42 -12.31 -1.34
N VAL A 10 1.68 -12.64 -0.30
CA VAL A 10 2.22 -12.99 1.02
C VAL A 10 2.52 -14.49 1.05
N ARG A 11 3.62 -14.86 1.66
CA ARG A 11 4.02 -16.26 1.79
C ARG A 11 2.91 -17.07 2.47
N PRO A 12 2.58 -18.27 1.97
CA PRO A 12 1.54 -19.10 2.58
C PRO A 12 1.77 -19.35 4.07
N GLY A 13 0.69 -19.25 4.84
CA GLY A 13 0.75 -19.46 6.28
C GLY A 13 1.17 -18.24 7.10
N GLU A 14 1.53 -17.11 6.43
CA GLU A 14 2.02 -15.93 7.12
C GLU A 14 1.04 -14.75 7.11
N THR A 15 -0.18 -14.95 6.63
CA THR A 15 -1.13 -13.84 6.49
C THR A 15 -1.54 -13.21 7.83
N VAL A 16 -1.69 -14.01 8.88
CA VAL A 16 -2.05 -13.48 10.20
C VAL A 16 -0.95 -12.58 10.76
N VAL A 17 0.30 -13.03 10.65
CA VAL A 17 1.46 -12.26 11.12
C VAL A 17 1.67 -11.03 10.26
N PHE A 18 1.46 -11.15 8.94
CA PHE A 18 1.52 -10.03 8.02
C PHE A 18 0.51 -8.95 8.39
N GLU A 19 -0.74 -9.31 8.65
CA GLU A 19 -1.77 -8.34 8.99
C GLU A 19 -1.47 -7.62 10.30
N ARG A 20 -0.87 -8.30 11.27
CA ARG A 20 -0.41 -7.68 12.52
C ARG A 20 0.72 -6.68 12.26
N ALA A 21 1.69 -7.07 11.43
CA ALA A 21 2.77 -6.17 11.05
C ALA A 21 2.26 -4.96 10.30
N PHE A 22 1.27 -5.15 9.43
CA PHE A 22 0.67 -4.07 8.65
C PHE A 22 -0.10 -3.08 9.54
N ALA A 23 -0.73 -3.56 10.60
CA ALA A 23 -1.43 -2.69 11.55
C ALA A 23 -0.47 -1.68 12.20
N GLU A 24 0.79 -2.06 12.40
CA GLU A 24 1.84 -1.15 12.87
C GLU A 24 2.36 -0.29 11.72
N ALA A 25 2.68 -0.92 10.59
CA ALA A 25 3.31 -0.26 9.46
C ALA A 25 2.45 0.87 8.88
N LYS A 26 1.12 0.72 8.84
CA LYS A 26 0.24 1.74 8.29
C LYS A 26 0.36 3.09 9.01
N LEU A 27 0.77 3.09 10.27
CA LEU A 27 0.94 4.33 11.04
C LEU A 27 2.16 5.11 10.55
N LEU A 28 3.14 4.44 9.97
CA LEU A 28 4.33 5.10 9.43
C LEU A 28 4.01 5.88 8.17
N ILE A 29 3.33 5.23 7.23
CA ILE A 29 2.98 5.87 5.95
C ILE A 29 1.94 6.96 6.14
N SER A 30 0.98 6.77 7.04
CA SER A 30 -0.08 7.75 7.27
C SER A 30 0.41 9.05 7.90
N ALA A 31 1.60 9.05 8.49
CA ALA A 31 2.20 10.25 9.07
C ALA A 31 2.93 11.12 8.04
N MET A 32 3.04 10.65 6.79
CA MET A 32 3.82 11.34 5.78
C MET A 32 3.07 12.51 5.17
N PRO A 33 3.78 13.63 4.85
CA PRO A 33 3.17 14.73 4.11
C PRO A 33 2.63 14.24 2.77
N GLY A 34 1.42 14.70 2.43
CA GLY A 34 0.76 14.34 1.18
C GLY A 34 -0.03 13.04 1.21
N PHE A 35 0.09 12.28 2.28
CA PHE A 35 -0.75 11.08 2.45
C PHE A 35 -2.22 11.48 2.61
N GLU A 36 -3.11 10.77 1.88
CA GLU A 36 -4.55 11.04 1.94
C GLU A 36 -5.34 9.85 2.45
N HIS A 37 -5.10 8.64 1.92
CA HIS A 37 -5.91 7.48 2.23
C HIS A 37 -5.15 6.19 1.94
N LEU A 38 -5.47 5.13 2.69
CA LEU A 38 -4.87 3.82 2.49
C LEU A 38 -5.93 2.73 2.67
N GLU A 39 -5.91 1.75 1.78
CA GLU A 39 -6.69 0.53 1.93
C GLU A 39 -5.79 -0.67 1.67
N LEU A 40 -5.97 -1.69 2.49
CA LEU A 40 -5.40 -3.01 2.24
C LEU A 40 -6.57 -3.98 2.14
N ARG A 41 -6.72 -4.61 0.98
CA ARG A 41 -7.82 -5.55 0.73
C ARG A 41 -7.29 -6.94 0.42
N ARG A 42 -7.87 -7.95 1.03
CA ARG A 42 -7.52 -9.35 0.74
C ARG A 42 -8.24 -9.80 -0.51
N CYS A 43 -7.54 -10.51 -1.39
CA CYS A 43 -8.12 -11.07 -2.60
C CYS A 43 -9.07 -12.22 -2.25
N LEU A 44 -10.26 -12.24 -2.87
CA LEU A 44 -11.23 -13.32 -2.62
C LEU A 44 -10.83 -14.62 -3.31
N GLU A 45 -10.21 -14.52 -4.50
CA GLU A 45 -9.80 -15.69 -5.30
C GLU A 45 -8.48 -16.30 -4.83
N ASN A 46 -7.67 -15.53 -4.09
CA ASN A 46 -6.37 -16.00 -3.60
C ASN A 46 -6.17 -15.46 -2.19
N SER A 47 -6.34 -16.31 -1.19
CA SER A 47 -6.34 -15.89 0.22
C SER A 47 -4.97 -15.42 0.73
N ASP A 48 -3.89 -15.64 -0.03
CA ASP A 48 -2.56 -15.16 0.32
C ASP A 48 -2.20 -13.86 -0.38
N ARG A 49 -3.11 -13.32 -1.19
CA ARG A 49 -2.87 -12.10 -1.96
C ARG A 49 -3.67 -10.93 -1.42
N TYR A 50 -3.03 -9.77 -1.40
CA TYR A 50 -3.64 -8.50 -1.03
C TYR A 50 -3.40 -7.48 -2.12
N VAL A 51 -4.26 -6.47 -2.17
CA VAL A 51 -4.00 -5.24 -2.93
C VAL A 51 -3.84 -4.09 -1.94
N LEU A 52 -2.76 -3.33 -2.10
CA LEU A 52 -2.51 -2.11 -1.35
C LEU A 52 -2.85 -0.93 -2.25
N LEU A 53 -3.71 -0.05 -1.78
CA LEU A 53 -4.13 1.15 -2.49
C LEU A 53 -3.85 2.35 -1.58
N VAL A 54 -3.00 3.26 -2.05
CA VAL A 54 -2.67 4.47 -1.29
C VAL A 54 -2.91 5.69 -2.16
N THR A 55 -3.64 6.66 -1.62
CA THR A 55 -3.87 7.93 -2.31
C THR A 55 -2.91 8.99 -1.77
N TRP A 56 -2.21 9.66 -2.67
CA TRP A 56 -1.24 10.72 -2.38
C TRP A 56 -1.67 12.01 -3.09
N GLN A 57 -1.34 13.17 -2.50
CA GLN A 57 -1.57 14.44 -3.16
C GLN A 57 -0.76 14.56 -4.43
N ARG A 58 0.52 14.16 -4.39
CA ARG A 58 1.45 14.22 -5.53
C ARG A 58 2.28 12.94 -5.58
N LEU A 59 2.73 12.60 -6.78
CA LEU A 59 3.59 11.43 -6.99
C LEU A 59 4.85 11.50 -6.13
N GLU A 60 5.47 12.66 -6.03
CA GLU A 60 6.73 12.85 -5.31
C GLU A 60 6.59 12.62 -3.81
N ASP A 61 5.39 12.80 -3.26
CA ASP A 61 5.13 12.51 -1.84
C ASP A 61 5.42 11.05 -1.53
N HIS A 62 5.13 10.14 -2.48
CA HIS A 62 5.46 8.72 -2.35
C HIS A 62 6.89 8.43 -2.78
N THR A 63 7.24 8.77 -4.03
CA THR A 63 8.50 8.32 -4.64
C THR A 63 9.74 8.96 -4.04
N GLU A 64 9.62 10.18 -3.51
CA GLU A 64 10.73 10.89 -2.91
C GLU A 64 10.51 11.08 -1.41
N GLY A 65 9.34 11.57 -1.01
CA GLY A 65 9.04 11.84 0.40
C GLY A 65 9.08 10.58 1.25
N PHE A 66 8.19 9.63 0.98
CA PHE A 66 8.11 8.42 1.78
C PHE A 66 9.32 7.51 1.56
N ARG A 67 9.65 7.20 0.31
CA ARG A 67 10.77 6.30 0.01
C ARG A 67 12.13 6.84 0.48
N GLY A 68 12.26 8.14 0.66
CA GLY A 68 13.48 8.76 1.19
C GLY A 68 13.47 8.95 2.69
N SER A 69 12.46 8.48 3.41
CA SER A 69 12.27 8.77 4.83
C SER A 69 12.76 7.64 5.74
N ALA A 70 12.99 7.99 7.01
CA ALA A 70 13.29 7.00 8.05
C ALA A 70 12.09 6.08 8.28
N GLU A 71 10.87 6.60 8.14
CA GLU A 71 9.64 5.82 8.25
C GLU A 71 9.61 4.69 7.22
N TYR A 72 10.08 4.92 5.99
CA TYR A 72 10.14 3.88 4.97
C TYR A 72 11.10 2.75 5.35
N GLU A 73 12.23 3.05 5.98
CA GLU A 73 13.17 2.02 6.44
C GLU A 73 12.49 1.06 7.42
N ARG A 74 11.70 1.60 8.34
CA ARG A 74 10.95 0.78 9.28
C ARG A 74 9.81 0.00 8.59
N TRP A 75 9.15 0.63 7.62
CA TRP A 75 8.15 -0.01 6.77
C TRP A 75 8.72 -1.25 6.08
N ARG A 76 9.91 -1.12 5.49
CA ARG A 76 10.60 -2.23 4.84
C ARG A 76 10.89 -3.36 5.82
N GLU A 77 11.43 -3.03 6.98
CA GLU A 77 11.76 -4.01 8.02
C GLU A 77 10.54 -4.80 8.46
N LEU A 78 9.39 -4.16 8.56
CA LEU A 78 8.17 -4.80 9.00
C LEU A 78 7.54 -5.69 7.94
N LEU A 79 7.62 -5.31 6.66
CA LEU A 79 6.76 -5.89 5.63
C LEU A 79 7.47 -6.68 4.54
N HIS A 80 8.67 -6.29 4.11
CA HIS A 80 9.24 -6.86 2.89
C HIS A 80 9.53 -8.35 2.95
N ARG A 81 9.80 -8.88 4.14
CA ARG A 81 10.08 -10.32 4.33
C ARG A 81 8.88 -11.22 3.99
N PHE A 82 7.65 -10.66 3.98
CA PHE A 82 6.45 -11.45 3.74
C PHE A 82 6.17 -11.71 2.26
N TYR A 83 6.81 -10.98 1.36
CA TYR A 83 6.43 -10.99 -0.05
C TYR A 83 7.21 -12.02 -0.87
N ASP A 84 6.47 -12.78 -1.70
CA ASP A 84 7.05 -13.69 -2.67
C ASP A 84 6.03 -13.92 -3.80
N PRO A 85 6.25 -13.37 -5.01
CA PRO A 85 7.38 -12.54 -5.42
C PRO A 85 7.31 -11.13 -4.81
N PHE A 86 8.43 -10.39 -4.91
CA PHE A 86 8.45 -9.00 -4.47
C PHE A 86 7.53 -8.17 -5.36
N PRO A 87 6.69 -7.29 -4.78
CA PRO A 87 5.67 -6.60 -5.55
C PRO A 87 6.23 -5.51 -6.46
N THR A 88 5.54 -5.32 -7.60
CA THR A 88 5.71 -4.15 -8.43
C THR A 88 4.68 -3.10 -8.00
N VAL A 89 5.13 -1.86 -7.86
CA VAL A 89 4.26 -0.75 -7.49
C VAL A 89 3.99 0.09 -8.72
N GLU A 90 2.72 0.38 -8.97
CA GLU A 90 2.29 1.24 -10.08
C GLU A 90 1.57 2.45 -9.53
N HIS A 91 1.59 3.53 -10.32
CA HIS A 91 0.91 4.78 -9.97
C HIS A 91 -0.09 5.14 -11.06
N TYR A 92 -1.26 5.58 -10.63
CA TYR A 92 -2.36 5.92 -11.53
C TYR A 92 -2.78 7.36 -11.28
N ALA A 93 -3.02 8.09 -12.37
CA ALA A 93 -3.49 9.47 -12.32
C ALA A 93 -4.94 9.51 -11.86
N SER A 94 -5.50 10.71 -11.73
CA SER A 94 -6.91 10.92 -11.42
C SER A 94 -7.78 10.22 -12.47
N PRO A 95 -9.00 9.80 -12.11
CA PRO A 95 -9.86 9.07 -13.06
C PRO A 95 -10.11 9.86 -14.35
N VAL A 96 -10.01 9.19 -15.49
CA VAL A 96 -10.42 9.75 -16.77
C VAL A 96 -11.95 9.66 -16.94
N ALA A 97 -12.59 8.80 -16.20
CA ALA A 97 -14.04 8.65 -16.18
C ALA A 97 -14.46 8.14 -14.82
N GLU A 98 -15.59 8.61 -14.34
CA GLU A 98 -16.09 8.24 -13.04
C GLU A 98 -17.61 8.32 -13.05
N LEU A 99 -18.26 7.32 -12.48
CA LEU A 99 -19.72 7.29 -12.35
C LEU A 99 -20.06 6.53 -11.08
N GLY A 100 -20.79 7.18 -10.22
CA GLY A 100 -21.27 6.58 -8.99
C GLY A 100 -22.78 6.53 -8.93
N ARG A 101 -23.31 5.70 -8.05
CA ARG A 101 -24.74 5.66 -7.81
C ARG A 101 -25.10 6.83 -6.90
N PRO A 102 -26.13 7.63 -7.22
CA PRO A 102 -26.57 8.73 -6.34
C PRO A 102 -27.13 8.22 -5.02
N GLY A 103 -26.91 9.01 -3.99
CA GLY A 103 -27.38 8.70 -2.65
C GLY A 103 -26.37 7.99 -1.82
#